data_3e9e2ea04e36ae94459f03ec427bc105
#
_entry.id   3e9e2ea04e36ae94459f03ec427bc105
#
_cell.length_a   1.000
_cell.length_b   1.000
_cell.length_c   1.000
_cell.angle_alpha   90.00
_cell.angle_beta   90.00
_cell.angle_gamma   90.00
#
_symmetry.space_group_name_H-M   'P 1'
#
loop_
_entity.id
_entity.type
_entity.pdbx_description
1 polymer ?
#
loop_
_entity_poly.entity_id
_entity_poly.type
_entity_poly.pdbx_seq_one_letter_code
_entity_poly.pdbx_strand_id
1 'polypeptide(L)'
;MIINPELEAAIEATRILCLPTALEVNSFAHGQAELIKFKITEGSMLDGISIQEFGKRGIANVLICVIERAGEVYIPWGDFVMQKGDILSFVAHRKTVKSFMQKFGLKTKQVKNTMIVGGGKAAYYLANQLLGMGISVQIIEQNKARCEELSILLPKAVKIGRASCRERV
;
A
#
# COMPACT_ATOMS: atom_id res chain seq x y z
N MET A 1 16.45 -18.25 -12.48
CA MET A 1 15.71 -17.24 -11.68
C MET A 1 15.63 -17.76 -10.26
N ILE A 2 16.18 -17.04 -9.28
CA ILE A 2 16.10 -17.45 -7.86
C ILE A 2 14.90 -16.70 -7.28
N ILE A 3 13.90 -17.43 -6.80
CA ILE A 3 12.72 -16.88 -6.14
C ILE A 3 12.93 -16.95 -4.64
N ASN A 4 12.77 -15.82 -3.95
CA ASN A 4 12.77 -15.75 -2.49
C ASN A 4 11.33 -15.50 -2.01
N PRO A 5 10.59 -16.54 -1.61
CA PRO A 5 9.18 -16.42 -1.26
C PRO A 5 8.94 -15.53 -0.03
N GLU A 6 9.87 -15.51 0.92
CA GLU A 6 9.74 -14.66 2.11
C GLU A 6 9.90 -13.17 1.77
N LEU A 7 10.75 -12.84 0.81
CA LEU A 7 10.90 -11.48 0.32
C LEU A 7 9.66 -11.03 -0.47
N GLU A 8 9.15 -11.87 -1.36
CA GLU A 8 7.94 -11.58 -2.14
C GLU A 8 6.73 -11.37 -1.22
N ALA A 9 6.54 -12.24 -0.23
CA ALA A 9 5.49 -12.07 0.76
C ALA A 9 5.63 -10.75 1.55
N ALA A 10 6.85 -10.36 1.90
CA ALA A 10 7.11 -9.09 2.58
C ALA A 10 6.81 -7.88 1.68
N ILE A 11 7.12 -7.96 0.38
CA ILE A 11 6.79 -6.92 -0.61
C ILE A 11 5.27 -6.74 -0.70
N GLU A 12 4.52 -7.82 -0.82
CA GLU A 12 3.06 -7.77 -0.89
C GLU A 12 2.43 -7.24 0.41
N ALA A 13 2.89 -7.69 1.56
CA ALA A 13 2.43 -7.17 2.85
C ALA A 13 2.70 -5.66 3.00
N THR A 14 3.89 -5.21 2.59
CA THR A 14 4.24 -3.79 2.58
C THR A 14 3.30 -2.98 1.69
N ARG A 15 2.97 -3.51 0.52
CA ARG A 15 2.06 -2.86 -0.45
C ARG A 15 0.66 -2.66 0.15
N ILE A 16 0.11 -3.69 0.79
CA ILE A 16 -1.19 -3.63 1.48
C ILE A 16 -1.17 -2.58 2.60
N LEU A 17 -0.11 -2.52 3.38
CA LEU A 17 0.03 -1.57 4.49
C LEU A 17 0.19 -0.12 4.01
N CYS A 18 0.82 0.10 2.86
CA CYS A 18 1.04 1.43 2.30
C CYS A 18 -0.18 2.00 1.56
N LEU A 19 -1.01 1.14 0.97
CA LEU A 19 -2.19 1.51 0.19
C LEU A 19 -3.44 0.76 0.66
N PRO A 20 -3.87 0.93 1.92
CA PRO A 20 -4.96 0.15 2.52
C PRO A 20 -6.33 0.39 1.87
N THR A 21 -6.49 1.46 1.09
CA THR A 21 -7.71 1.78 0.35
C THR A 21 -7.72 1.21 -1.06
N ALA A 22 -6.59 0.72 -1.55
CA ALA A 22 -6.52 0.04 -2.84
C ALA A 22 -7.09 -1.38 -2.70
N LEU A 23 -7.97 -1.75 -3.62
CA LEU A 23 -8.50 -3.12 -3.71
C LEU A 23 -7.44 -4.05 -4.30
N GLU A 24 -6.64 -3.53 -5.22
CA GLU A 24 -5.61 -4.28 -5.93
C GLU A 24 -4.48 -3.34 -6.35
N VAL A 25 -3.25 -3.83 -6.32
CA VAL A 25 -2.07 -3.10 -6.80
C VAL A 25 -1.16 -4.08 -7.54
N ASN A 26 -0.98 -3.86 -8.82
CA ASN A 26 -0.08 -4.65 -9.67
C ASN A 26 1.06 -3.78 -10.18
N SER A 27 2.29 -4.23 -9.99
CA SER A 27 3.47 -3.54 -10.47
C SER A 27 3.92 -4.06 -11.82
N PHE A 28 4.29 -3.15 -12.73
CA PHE A 28 4.81 -3.43 -14.05
C PHE A 28 6.16 -2.72 -14.25
N ALA A 29 6.89 -3.13 -15.31
CA ALA A 29 8.15 -2.51 -15.70
C ALA A 29 9.14 -2.37 -14.52
N HIS A 30 9.38 -3.45 -13.79
CA HIS A 30 10.28 -3.48 -12.63
C HIS A 30 9.92 -2.45 -11.54
N GLY A 31 8.62 -2.23 -11.31
CA GLY A 31 8.12 -1.30 -10.28
C GLY A 31 8.07 0.17 -10.71
N GLN A 32 8.26 0.47 -11.99
CA GLN A 32 8.16 1.84 -12.49
C GLN A 32 6.70 2.28 -12.71
N ALA A 33 5.83 1.36 -13.10
CA ALA A 33 4.40 1.61 -13.29
C ALA A 33 3.58 0.71 -12.37
N GLU A 34 2.51 1.25 -11.81
CA GLU A 34 1.56 0.54 -10.96
C GLU A 34 0.15 0.66 -11.54
N LEU A 35 -0.54 -0.47 -11.69
CA LEU A 35 -1.97 -0.54 -11.92
C LEU A 35 -2.65 -0.65 -10.58
N ILE A 36 -3.46 0.33 -10.24
CA ILE A 36 -4.14 0.41 -8.96
C ILE A 36 -5.64 0.40 -9.17
N LYS A 37 -6.31 -0.45 -8.41
CA LYS A 37 -7.76 -0.60 -8.39
C LYS A 37 -8.29 -0.09 -7.06
N PHE A 38 -9.25 0.85 -7.08
CA PHE A 38 -9.88 1.36 -5.88
C PHE A 38 -11.34 1.72 -6.12
N LYS A 39 -12.13 1.77 -5.04
CA LYS A 39 -13.54 2.14 -5.10
C LYS A 39 -13.72 3.62 -4.79
N ILE A 40 -14.51 4.30 -5.62
CA ILE A 40 -14.91 5.70 -5.38
C ILE A 40 -15.88 5.71 -4.19
N THR A 41 -15.45 6.34 -3.11
CA THR A 41 -16.26 6.47 -1.89
C THR A 41 -17.05 7.78 -1.90
N GLU A 42 -18.05 7.87 -1.04
CA GLU A 42 -18.82 9.10 -0.83
C GLU A 42 -17.91 10.25 -0.38
N GLY A 43 -18.13 11.43 -0.97
CA GLY A 43 -17.31 12.62 -0.70
C GLY A 43 -15.94 12.60 -1.38
N SER A 44 -15.68 11.64 -2.26
CA SER A 44 -14.51 11.68 -3.14
C SER A 44 -14.63 12.82 -4.13
N MET A 45 -13.52 13.52 -4.38
CA MET A 45 -13.48 14.57 -5.43
C MET A 45 -13.60 14.00 -6.86
N LEU A 46 -13.64 12.66 -6.99
CA LEU A 46 -13.84 11.96 -8.27
C LEU A 46 -15.33 11.73 -8.57
N ASP A 47 -16.20 11.82 -7.56
CA ASP A 47 -17.63 11.63 -7.73
C ASP A 47 -18.24 12.80 -8.50
N GLY A 48 -18.94 12.50 -9.61
CA GLY A 48 -19.61 13.48 -10.46
C GLY A 48 -18.73 14.20 -11.47
N ILE A 49 -17.43 13.88 -11.60
CA ILE A 49 -16.56 14.49 -12.61
C ILE A 49 -16.36 13.57 -13.82
N SER A 50 -16.23 14.19 -15.00
CA SER A 50 -15.94 13.47 -16.24
C SER A 50 -14.43 13.17 -16.35
N ILE A 51 -14.08 12.18 -17.17
CA ILE A 51 -12.67 11.85 -17.48
C ILE A 51 -11.97 13.07 -18.12
N GLN A 52 -12.65 13.85 -18.94
CA GLN A 52 -12.10 15.06 -19.54
C GLN A 52 -11.77 16.13 -18.48
N GLU A 53 -12.69 16.36 -17.52
CA GLU A 53 -12.45 17.29 -16.41
C GLU A 53 -11.32 16.80 -15.51
N PHE A 54 -11.27 15.50 -15.24
CA PHE A 54 -10.15 14.88 -14.53
C PHE A 54 -8.82 15.20 -15.20
N GLY A 55 -8.71 15.03 -16.52
CA GLY A 55 -7.52 15.38 -17.31
C GLY A 55 -7.13 16.86 -17.19
N LYS A 56 -8.12 17.77 -17.22
CA LYS A 56 -7.90 19.22 -17.07
C LYS A 56 -7.42 19.65 -15.68
N ARG A 57 -7.71 18.88 -14.64
CA ARG A 57 -7.28 19.16 -13.26
C ARG A 57 -5.78 18.91 -13.02
N GLY A 58 -5.02 18.58 -14.08
CA GLY A 58 -3.57 18.65 -14.11
C GLY A 58 -2.85 17.59 -13.28
N ILE A 59 -3.32 16.34 -13.32
CA ILE A 59 -2.52 15.21 -12.86
C ILE A 59 -1.89 14.57 -14.09
N ALA A 60 -0.72 15.10 -14.44
CA ALA A 60 0.13 14.47 -15.44
C ALA A 60 0.49 13.05 -14.99
N ASN A 61 0.51 12.11 -15.94
CA ASN A 61 1.00 10.75 -15.76
C ASN A 61 0.09 9.80 -14.96
N VAL A 62 -1.25 10.00 -15.02
CA VAL A 62 -2.24 9.03 -14.57
C VAL A 62 -3.17 8.70 -15.73
N LEU A 63 -3.25 7.42 -16.07
CA LEU A 63 -4.14 6.91 -17.12
C LEU A 63 -5.24 6.07 -16.46
N ILE A 64 -6.49 6.51 -16.56
CA ILE A 64 -7.65 5.71 -16.18
C ILE A 64 -7.91 4.70 -17.30
N CYS A 65 -7.81 3.42 -16.98
CA CYS A 65 -7.91 2.34 -17.97
C CYS A 65 -9.31 1.73 -18.01
N VAL A 66 -9.89 1.49 -16.84
CA VAL A 66 -11.13 0.73 -16.70
C VAL A 66 -11.94 1.30 -15.53
N ILE A 67 -13.26 1.31 -15.71
CA ILE A 67 -14.24 1.59 -14.65
C ILE A 67 -15.23 0.42 -14.59
N GLU A 68 -15.38 -0.18 -13.42
CA GLU A 68 -16.40 -1.20 -13.15
C GLU A 68 -17.57 -0.55 -12.39
N ARG A 69 -18.79 -0.66 -12.93
CA ARG A 69 -20.04 -0.15 -12.34
C ARG A 69 -21.08 -1.24 -12.35
N ALA A 70 -21.60 -1.60 -11.18
CA ALA A 70 -22.64 -2.63 -11.02
C ALA A 70 -22.30 -3.99 -11.69
N GLY A 71 -21.03 -4.35 -11.73
CA GLY A 71 -20.56 -5.61 -12.36
C GLY A 71 -20.27 -5.52 -13.84
N GLU A 72 -20.55 -4.39 -14.48
CA GLU A 72 -20.18 -4.12 -15.87
C GLU A 72 -18.86 -3.37 -15.96
N VAL A 73 -18.11 -3.64 -17.03
CA VAL A 73 -16.77 -3.09 -17.28
C VAL A 73 -16.82 -2.09 -18.43
N TYR A 74 -16.37 -0.87 -18.16
CA TYR A 74 -16.32 0.22 -19.13
C TYR A 74 -14.89 0.65 -19.41
N ILE A 75 -14.56 0.88 -20.67
CA ILE A 75 -13.36 1.64 -21.05
C ILE A 75 -13.82 3.09 -21.20
N PRO A 76 -13.45 3.98 -20.26
CA PRO A 76 -14.05 5.30 -20.21
C PRO A 76 -13.52 6.22 -21.32
N TRP A 77 -14.45 6.99 -21.91
CA TRP A 77 -14.16 8.08 -22.85
C TRP A 77 -14.18 9.44 -22.08
N GLY A 78 -13.81 10.50 -22.76
CA GLY A 78 -13.68 11.82 -22.12
C GLY A 78 -14.94 12.36 -21.44
N ASP A 79 -16.11 12.03 -21.94
CA ASP A 79 -17.44 12.41 -21.42
C ASP A 79 -17.97 11.47 -20.34
N PHE A 80 -17.30 10.32 -20.11
CA PHE A 80 -17.72 9.39 -19.07
C PHE A 80 -17.63 10.03 -17.68
N VAL A 81 -18.77 10.09 -16.97
CA VAL A 81 -18.86 10.65 -15.62
C VAL A 81 -18.67 9.54 -14.58
N MET A 82 -17.66 9.71 -13.75
CA MET A 82 -17.38 8.81 -12.63
C MET A 82 -18.40 9.04 -11.50
N GLN A 83 -18.78 7.98 -10.80
CA GLN A 83 -19.79 8.02 -9.75
C GLN A 83 -19.33 7.28 -8.50
N LYS A 84 -19.90 7.66 -7.35
CA LYS A 84 -19.79 6.90 -6.11
C LYS A 84 -20.14 5.43 -6.35
N GLY A 85 -19.32 4.54 -5.85
CA GLY A 85 -19.49 3.10 -5.99
C GLY A 85 -18.74 2.47 -7.16
N ASP A 86 -18.32 3.27 -8.14
CA ASP A 86 -17.48 2.79 -9.24
C ASP A 86 -16.15 2.25 -8.70
N ILE A 87 -15.68 1.17 -9.33
CA ILE A 87 -14.33 0.66 -9.11
C ILE A 87 -13.46 1.13 -10.27
N LEU A 88 -12.50 1.97 -9.95
CA LEU A 88 -11.61 2.60 -10.89
C LEU A 88 -10.26 1.88 -10.94
N SER A 89 -9.81 1.52 -12.15
CA SER A 89 -8.48 1.00 -12.41
C SER A 89 -7.66 2.03 -13.18
N PHE A 90 -6.53 2.43 -12.63
CA PHE A 90 -5.65 3.40 -13.27
C PHE A 90 -4.19 2.95 -13.24
N VAL A 91 -3.43 3.38 -14.25
CA VAL A 91 -1.98 3.20 -14.31
C VAL A 91 -1.30 4.53 -14.04
N ALA A 92 -0.32 4.48 -13.16
CA ALA A 92 0.52 5.65 -12.84
C ALA A 92 1.94 5.24 -12.47
N HIS A 93 2.87 6.17 -12.59
CA HIS A 93 4.21 5.98 -12.04
C HIS A 93 4.13 5.95 -10.50
N ARG A 94 4.87 5.05 -9.85
CA ARG A 94 4.87 4.85 -8.38
C ARG A 94 4.96 6.15 -7.57
N LYS A 95 5.78 7.11 -8.02
CA LYS A 95 5.92 8.42 -7.36
C LYS A 95 4.65 9.28 -7.46
N THR A 96 3.86 9.09 -8.52
CA THR A 96 2.64 9.87 -8.78
C THR A 96 1.45 9.34 -7.99
N VAL A 97 1.41 8.03 -7.68
CA VAL A 97 0.31 7.39 -6.96
C VAL A 97 -0.01 8.10 -5.65
N LYS A 98 1.01 8.37 -4.83
CA LYS A 98 0.82 9.01 -3.52
C LYS A 98 0.21 10.42 -3.64
N SER A 99 0.72 11.23 -4.55
CA SER A 99 0.19 12.58 -4.79
C SER A 99 -1.22 12.56 -5.38
N PHE A 100 -1.50 11.59 -6.26
CA PHE A 100 -2.83 11.36 -6.80
C PHE A 100 -3.84 11.02 -5.68
N MET A 101 -3.54 10.04 -4.85
CA MET A 101 -4.41 9.62 -3.76
C MET A 101 -4.69 10.76 -2.78
N GLN A 102 -3.69 11.57 -2.46
CA GLN A 102 -3.84 12.74 -1.59
C GLN A 102 -4.72 13.83 -2.22
N LYS A 103 -4.49 14.15 -3.50
CA LYS A 103 -5.20 15.23 -4.22
C LYS A 103 -6.69 14.94 -4.37
N PHE A 104 -7.08 13.68 -4.57
CA PHE A 104 -8.48 13.30 -4.72
C PHE A 104 -9.19 12.90 -3.42
N GLY A 105 -8.59 13.22 -2.27
CA GLY A 105 -9.22 12.96 -0.99
C GLY A 105 -9.42 11.47 -0.68
N LEU A 106 -8.72 10.60 -1.43
CA LEU A 106 -8.69 9.19 -1.12
C LEU A 106 -7.86 9.04 0.16
N LYS A 107 -8.54 9.11 1.31
CA LYS A 107 -7.93 9.04 2.64
C LYS A 107 -7.19 7.70 2.79
N THR A 108 -5.95 7.67 2.36
CA THR A 108 -5.05 6.63 2.81
C THR A 108 -4.80 6.90 4.29
N LYS A 109 -5.45 6.16 5.17
CA LYS A 109 -5.01 6.10 6.56
C LYS A 109 -3.62 5.48 6.54
N GLN A 110 -2.61 6.32 6.40
CA GLN A 110 -1.23 5.87 6.35
C GLN A 110 -0.92 5.16 7.66
N VAL A 111 -0.53 3.90 7.58
CA VAL A 111 -0.06 3.14 8.71
C VAL A 111 1.18 3.83 9.27
N LYS A 112 1.15 4.18 10.54
CA LYS A 112 2.28 4.82 11.23
C LYS A 112 3.08 3.84 12.06
N ASN A 113 2.40 2.84 12.60
CA ASN A 113 2.98 1.83 13.49
C ASN A 113 2.53 0.44 13.05
N THR A 114 3.44 -0.50 13.07
CA THR A 114 3.17 -1.90 12.72
C THR A 114 3.75 -2.80 13.79
N MET A 115 2.99 -3.81 14.18
CA MET A 115 3.44 -4.88 15.06
C MET A 115 3.54 -6.18 14.26
N ILE A 116 4.71 -6.83 14.32
CA ILE A 116 4.98 -8.10 13.64
C ILE A 116 5.16 -9.16 14.71
N VAL A 117 4.42 -10.24 14.63
CA VAL A 117 4.53 -11.38 15.54
C VAL A 117 5.33 -12.49 14.85
N GLY A 118 6.47 -12.81 15.46
CA GLY A 118 7.49 -13.72 14.92
C GLY A 118 8.65 -12.97 14.25
N GLY A 119 9.88 -13.39 14.51
CA GLY A 119 11.13 -12.80 14.01
C GLY A 119 11.77 -13.58 12.86
N GLY A 120 10.98 -14.27 12.03
CA GLY A 120 11.46 -15.04 10.88
C GLY A 120 12.07 -14.20 9.75
N LYS A 121 12.45 -14.85 8.64
CA LYS A 121 13.00 -14.17 7.46
C LYS A 121 12.02 -13.17 6.85
N ALA A 122 10.74 -13.56 6.68
CA ALA A 122 9.70 -12.67 6.16
C ALA A 122 9.52 -11.43 7.05
N ALA A 123 9.53 -11.59 8.38
CA ALA A 123 9.45 -10.49 9.33
C ALA A 123 10.62 -9.51 9.19
N TYR A 124 11.83 -10.02 8.99
CA TYR A 124 13.02 -9.20 8.74
C TYR A 124 12.88 -8.36 7.48
N TYR A 125 12.48 -8.97 6.35
CA TYR A 125 12.30 -8.24 5.08
C TYR A 125 11.19 -7.20 5.19
N LEU A 126 10.04 -7.57 5.79
CA LEU A 126 8.93 -6.66 5.99
C LEU A 126 9.31 -5.47 6.87
N ALA A 127 9.96 -5.74 8.02
CA ALA A 127 10.40 -4.68 8.93
C ALA A 127 11.39 -3.73 8.27
N ASN A 128 12.34 -4.24 7.50
CA ASN A 128 13.33 -3.43 6.79
C ASN A 128 12.66 -2.48 5.77
N GLN A 129 11.68 -2.97 5.01
CA GLN A 129 10.94 -2.15 4.05
C GLN A 129 10.10 -1.08 4.75
N LEU A 130 9.36 -1.43 5.80
CA LEU A 130 8.51 -0.50 6.55
C LEU A 130 9.34 0.60 7.24
N LEU A 131 10.46 0.24 7.85
CA LEU A 131 11.39 1.21 8.44
C LEU A 131 11.98 2.16 7.39
N GLY A 132 12.30 1.66 6.19
CA GLY A 132 12.74 2.47 5.05
C GLY A 132 11.68 3.47 4.57
N MET A 133 10.41 3.20 4.82
CA MET A 133 9.27 4.09 4.51
C MET A 133 8.89 5.03 5.67
N GLY A 134 9.62 4.97 6.80
CA GLY A 134 9.35 5.80 7.98
C GLY A 134 8.22 5.28 8.87
N ILE A 135 7.81 4.02 8.70
CA ILE A 135 6.81 3.36 9.54
C ILE A 135 7.52 2.76 10.75
N SER A 136 7.02 3.03 11.94
CA SER A 136 7.54 2.43 13.17
C SER A 136 7.20 0.94 13.23
N VAL A 137 8.18 0.10 13.56
CA VAL A 137 8.00 -1.35 13.61
C VAL A 137 8.32 -1.88 15.00
N GLN A 138 7.42 -2.70 15.52
CA GLN A 138 7.61 -3.50 16.73
C GLN A 138 7.60 -4.98 16.34
N ILE A 139 8.56 -5.75 16.84
CA ILE A 139 8.67 -7.20 16.57
C ILE A 139 8.58 -7.95 17.89
N ILE A 140 7.61 -8.85 17.97
CA ILE A 140 7.46 -9.79 19.10
C ILE A 140 8.11 -11.11 18.70
N GLU A 141 9.15 -11.52 19.42
CA GLU A 141 9.86 -12.77 19.18
C GLU A 141 10.10 -13.49 20.51
N GLN A 142 9.82 -14.79 20.55
CA GLN A 142 9.99 -15.60 21.75
C GLN A 142 11.42 -16.15 21.93
N ASN A 143 12.17 -16.30 20.84
CA ASN A 143 13.55 -16.78 20.86
C ASN A 143 14.49 -15.62 21.17
N LYS A 144 15.15 -15.69 22.33
CA LYS A 144 16.07 -14.65 22.81
C LYS A 144 17.25 -14.42 21.84
N ALA A 145 17.88 -15.48 21.36
CA ALA A 145 18.99 -15.37 20.43
C ALA A 145 18.57 -14.67 19.13
N ARG A 146 17.38 -15.00 18.61
CA ARG A 146 16.82 -14.34 17.43
C ARG A 146 16.48 -12.87 17.68
N CYS A 147 15.99 -12.52 18.87
CA CYS A 147 15.78 -11.14 19.28
C CYS A 147 17.09 -10.32 19.26
N GLU A 148 18.17 -10.89 19.78
CA GLU A 148 19.50 -10.27 19.81
C GLU A 148 20.02 -10.06 18.38
N GLU A 149 19.93 -11.06 17.51
CA GLU A 149 20.30 -10.97 16.10
C GLU A 149 19.51 -9.86 15.38
N LEU A 150 18.18 -9.84 15.53
CA LEU A 150 17.32 -8.80 14.94
C LEU A 150 17.66 -7.40 15.49
N SER A 151 18.18 -7.31 16.72
CA SER A 151 18.57 -6.03 17.30
C SER A 151 19.79 -5.42 16.62
N ILE A 152 20.66 -6.26 16.11
CA ILE A 152 21.81 -5.84 15.30
C ILE A 152 21.37 -5.48 13.88
N LEU A 153 20.54 -6.33 13.26
CA LEU A 153 20.11 -6.17 11.87
C LEU A 153 19.13 -5.02 11.65
N LEU A 154 18.27 -4.73 12.64
CA LEU A 154 17.23 -3.73 12.56
C LEU A 154 17.29 -2.76 13.77
N PRO A 155 18.28 -1.91 13.88
CA PRO A 155 18.49 -1.07 15.08
C PRO A 155 17.35 -0.09 15.34
N LYS A 156 16.58 0.28 14.31
CA LYS A 156 15.42 1.20 14.42
C LYS A 156 14.12 0.52 14.82
N ALA A 157 14.05 -0.81 14.83
CA ALA A 157 12.84 -1.53 15.25
C ALA A 157 12.84 -1.75 16.76
N VAL A 158 11.68 -1.63 17.40
CA VAL A 158 11.49 -2.05 18.78
C VAL A 158 11.27 -3.56 18.84
N LYS A 159 12.03 -4.28 19.66
CA LYS A 159 11.90 -5.74 19.86
C LYS A 159 11.31 -5.99 21.23
N ILE A 160 10.31 -6.85 21.28
CA ILE A 160 9.63 -7.25 22.51
C ILE A 160 9.79 -8.76 22.66
N GLY A 161 10.66 -9.19 23.56
CA GLY A 161 10.77 -10.60 23.92
C GLY A 161 9.63 -11.06 24.83
N ARG A 162 9.40 -12.36 24.92
CA ARG A 162 8.34 -12.98 25.74
C ARG A 162 8.42 -12.61 27.25
N ALA A 163 9.61 -12.29 27.74
CA ALA A 163 9.83 -11.92 29.14
C ALA A 163 9.15 -10.57 29.51
N SER A 164 9.06 -9.62 28.57
CA SER A 164 8.46 -8.31 28.87
C SER A 164 6.93 -8.32 28.95
N CYS A 165 6.27 -9.37 28.42
CA CYS A 165 4.82 -9.52 28.52
C CYS A 165 4.36 -10.06 29.88
N ARG A 166 5.27 -10.68 30.67
CA ARG A 166 4.94 -11.22 32.00
C ARG A 166 5.07 -10.23 33.16
N GLU A 167 5.78 -9.14 32.96
CA GLU A 167 6.02 -8.14 34.03
C GLU A 167 4.98 -7.03 34.10
N ARG A 168 3.92 -7.08 33.29
CA ARG A 168 2.83 -6.09 33.34
C ARG A 168 1.46 -6.72 33.65
N VAL A 169 1.43 -7.59 34.64
CA VAL A 169 0.16 -8.01 35.28
C VAL A 169 0.23 -7.65 36.74
#